data_f27eb367cbe2c6acd43525b141baf3a2
#
_entry.id   f27eb367cbe2c6acd43525b141baf3a2
#
_cell.length_a   1.000
_cell.length_b   1.000
_cell.length_c   1.000
_cell.angle_alpha   90.00
_cell.angle_beta   90.00
_cell.angle_gamma   90.00
#
_symmetry.space_group_name_H-M   'P 1'
#
loop_
_entity.id
_entity.type
_entity.pdbx_description
1 polymer ?
#
loop_
_entity_poly.entity_id
_entity_poly.type
_entity_poly.pdbx_seq_one_letter_code
_entity_poly.pdbx_strand_id
1 'polypeptide(L)'
;RDVRHAFLGLCIEAGQKVDVTGQSRGKGFQGVIKRWNFRMQDATHGNSRSHRAPGSIGQNQSPGRVFKGKKMAGHMGDERVTVQTLEVVRVDVERNLLLIKGAIPGAPGADVIVRPAEKA
;
A
#
# COMPACT_ATOMS: atom_id res chain seq x y z
N ARG A 1 8.39 -3.87 15.48
CA ARG A 1 9.32 -3.05 14.71
C ARG A 1 9.82 -1.88 15.54
N ASP A 2 11.06 -1.51 15.31
CA ASP A 2 11.63 -0.32 15.92
C ASP A 2 10.92 0.92 15.37
N VAL A 3 10.43 1.75 16.28
CA VAL A 3 9.88 3.05 15.92
C VAL A 3 10.77 4.10 16.53
N ARG A 4 11.59 4.74 15.72
CA ARG A 4 12.46 5.80 16.18
C ARG A 4 11.65 7.09 16.27
N HIS A 5 11.80 7.80 17.36
CA HIS A 5 11.17 9.11 17.57
C HIS A 5 9.65 9.12 17.75
N ALA A 6 8.99 7.96 17.81
CA ALA A 6 7.53 7.91 18.00
C ALA A 6 7.06 8.39 19.35
N PHE A 7 7.96 8.45 20.34
CA PHE A 7 7.60 8.75 21.73
C PHE A 7 7.76 10.21 22.11
N LEU A 8 8.29 11.03 21.23
CA LEU A 8 8.48 12.43 21.54
C LEU A 8 7.14 13.16 21.53
N GLY A 9 6.55 13.33 22.70
CA GLY A 9 5.33 14.08 22.89
C GLY A 9 4.04 13.29 22.76
N LEU A 10 4.09 11.96 22.57
CA LEU A 10 2.90 11.13 22.49
C LEU A 10 2.88 10.08 23.59
N CYS A 11 1.80 10.04 24.39
CA CYS A 11 1.54 8.96 25.33
C CYS A 11 0.80 7.85 24.60
N ILE A 12 1.51 6.84 24.14
CA ILE A 12 0.92 5.65 23.53
C ILE A 12 0.91 4.54 24.54
N GLU A 13 -0.25 3.96 24.78
CA GLU A 13 -0.45 2.90 25.77
C GLU A 13 -0.82 1.58 25.08
N ALA A 14 -0.55 0.47 25.78
CA ALA A 14 -0.98 -0.84 25.32
C ALA A 14 -2.52 -0.89 25.23
N GLY A 15 -3.02 -1.51 24.17
CA GLY A 15 -4.46 -1.59 23.89
C GLY A 15 -5.01 -0.41 23.10
N GLN A 16 -4.25 0.65 22.95
CA GLN A 16 -4.68 1.82 22.16
C GLN A 16 -4.73 1.50 20.67
N LYS A 17 -5.69 2.08 19.98
CA LYS A 17 -5.74 2.03 18.50
C LYS A 17 -4.93 3.18 17.91
N VAL A 18 -4.16 2.87 16.90
CA VAL A 18 -3.26 3.84 16.24
C VAL A 18 -3.36 3.74 14.73
N ASP A 19 -3.05 4.84 14.06
CA ASP A 19 -2.87 4.89 12.62
C ASP A 19 -1.38 4.97 12.30
N VAL A 20 -0.91 4.11 11.40
CA VAL A 20 0.50 4.04 11.02
C VAL A 20 0.66 4.48 9.59
N THR A 21 1.45 5.50 9.36
CA THR A 21 1.75 6.06 8.04
C THR A 21 3.21 5.81 7.70
N GLY A 22 3.45 5.34 6.50
CA GLY A 22 4.81 5.13 6.01
C GLY A 22 4.86 5.11 4.50
N GLN A 23 6.07 4.98 3.98
CA GLN A 23 6.32 4.85 2.56
C GLN A 23 6.29 3.38 2.19
N SER A 24 5.39 2.98 1.31
CA SER A 24 5.29 1.57 0.90
C SER A 24 6.52 1.14 0.11
N ARG A 25 6.77 -0.18 0.06
CA ARG A 25 7.87 -0.71 -0.74
C ARG A 25 7.69 -0.34 -2.20
N GLY A 26 8.75 0.16 -2.82
CA GLY A 26 8.79 0.36 -4.25
C GLY A 26 8.79 -0.97 -4.99
N LYS A 27 7.96 -1.07 -6.01
CA LYS A 27 7.88 -2.28 -6.87
C LYS A 27 8.20 -1.96 -8.32
N GLY A 28 8.62 -0.73 -8.60
CA GLY A 28 8.98 -0.28 -9.92
C GLY A 28 7.78 -0.19 -10.86
N PHE A 29 8.03 -0.23 -12.15
CA PHE A 29 6.99 -0.24 -13.15
C PHE A 29 6.36 -1.65 -13.23
N GLN A 30 5.07 -1.72 -13.03
CA GLN A 30 4.35 -2.99 -13.07
C GLN A 30 3.23 -2.95 -14.10
N GLY A 31 2.97 -4.11 -14.72
CA GLY A 31 1.85 -4.28 -15.61
C GLY A 31 0.52 -4.30 -14.88
N VAL A 32 -0.55 -4.25 -15.65
CA VAL A 32 -1.91 -4.14 -15.11
C VAL A 32 -2.31 -5.34 -14.25
N ILE A 33 -1.76 -6.51 -14.49
CA ILE A 33 -2.12 -7.72 -13.74
C ILE A 33 -1.69 -7.59 -12.28
N LYS A 34 -0.46 -7.21 -12.03
CA LYS A 34 0.04 -7.03 -10.66
C LYS A 34 -0.46 -5.73 -10.03
N ARG A 35 -0.48 -4.65 -10.81
CA ARG A 35 -0.82 -3.32 -10.31
C ARG A 35 -2.30 -3.17 -9.98
N TRP A 36 -3.19 -3.75 -10.80
CA TRP A 36 -4.63 -3.56 -10.71
C TRP A 36 -5.43 -4.85 -10.63
N ASN A 37 -4.76 -6.01 -10.55
CA ASN A 37 -5.40 -7.32 -10.51
C ASN A 37 -6.25 -7.62 -11.74
N PHE A 38 -5.82 -7.14 -12.90
CA PHE A 38 -6.48 -7.47 -14.14
C PHE A 38 -6.31 -8.95 -14.46
N ARG A 39 -7.31 -9.50 -15.08
CA ARG A 39 -7.29 -10.90 -15.51
C ARG A 39 -6.31 -11.08 -16.66
N MET A 40 -5.40 -12.06 -16.53
CA MET A 40 -4.51 -12.44 -17.61
C MET A 40 -5.30 -13.10 -18.72
N GLN A 41 -4.97 -12.74 -19.97
CA GLN A 41 -5.59 -13.39 -21.12
C GLN A 41 -5.06 -14.81 -21.28
N ASP A 42 -5.83 -15.62 -22.02
CA ASP A 42 -5.49 -17.02 -22.23
C ASP A 42 -4.14 -17.16 -22.93
N ALA A 43 -3.26 -17.98 -22.37
CA ALA A 43 -1.93 -18.22 -22.92
C ALA A 43 -1.96 -19.20 -24.11
N THR A 44 -3.10 -19.86 -24.36
CA THR A 44 -3.29 -20.80 -25.45
C THR A 44 -4.51 -20.40 -26.29
N HIS A 45 -5.10 -21.32 -27.04
CA HIS A 45 -6.34 -21.10 -27.80
C HIS A 45 -6.29 -19.90 -28.77
N GLY A 46 -5.16 -19.74 -29.48
CA GLY A 46 -5.03 -18.76 -30.54
C GLY A 46 -4.65 -17.34 -30.10
N ASN A 47 -4.50 -17.10 -28.80
CA ASN A 47 -4.02 -15.82 -28.31
C ASN A 47 -2.50 -15.77 -28.34
N SER A 48 -1.93 -15.21 -29.39
CA SER A 48 -0.49 -15.28 -29.65
C SER A 48 0.34 -14.13 -29.09
N ARG A 49 -0.26 -12.97 -28.73
CA ARG A 49 0.50 -11.78 -28.36
C ARG A 49 -0.06 -10.97 -27.19
N SER A 50 -1.16 -11.36 -26.59
CA SER A 50 -1.88 -10.49 -25.66
C SER A 50 -2.07 -11.09 -24.28
N HIS A 51 -1.10 -11.88 -23.80
CA HIS A 51 -1.28 -12.63 -22.55
C HIS A 51 -1.45 -11.74 -21.32
N ARG A 52 -0.75 -10.63 -21.26
CA ARG A 52 -0.75 -9.73 -20.09
C ARG A 52 -1.17 -8.31 -20.44
N ALA A 53 -1.91 -8.14 -21.53
CA ALA A 53 -2.35 -6.83 -21.98
C ALA A 53 -3.51 -6.28 -21.13
N PRO A 54 -3.69 -4.95 -21.05
CA PRO A 54 -4.79 -4.36 -20.30
C PRO A 54 -6.17 -4.60 -20.90
N GLY A 55 -6.27 -4.99 -22.18
CA GLY A 55 -7.54 -5.13 -22.88
C GLY A 55 -8.03 -3.79 -23.39
N SER A 56 -9.35 -3.65 -23.56
CA SER A 56 -9.94 -2.40 -24.04
C SER A 56 -9.68 -1.24 -23.08
N ILE A 57 -9.26 -0.10 -23.63
CA ILE A 57 -9.01 1.12 -22.86
C ILE A 57 -10.12 2.15 -22.97
N GLY A 58 -11.18 1.83 -23.70
CA GLY A 58 -12.31 2.71 -23.85
C GLY A 58 -13.10 2.44 -25.12
N GLN A 59 -14.02 3.34 -25.42
CA GLN A 59 -14.82 3.31 -26.62
C GLN A 59 -14.05 3.91 -27.80
N ASN A 60 -14.50 3.64 -29.01
CA ASN A 60 -13.77 4.05 -30.21
C ASN A 60 -14.01 5.53 -30.56
N GLN A 61 -15.06 5.81 -31.34
CA GLN A 61 -15.29 7.14 -31.85
C GLN A 61 -15.79 8.14 -30.82
N SER A 62 -16.65 7.72 -29.94
CA SER A 62 -17.15 8.51 -28.83
C SER A 62 -16.87 7.78 -27.51
N PRO A 63 -16.15 8.37 -26.57
CA PRO A 63 -15.72 9.78 -26.47
C PRO A 63 -14.47 10.16 -27.27
N GLY A 64 -13.85 9.23 -28.00
CA GLY A 64 -12.64 9.51 -28.79
C GLY A 64 -11.37 9.73 -27.98
N ARG A 65 -11.39 9.37 -26.71
CA ARG A 65 -10.24 9.49 -25.79
C ARG A 65 -10.33 8.45 -24.69
N VAL A 66 -9.21 8.25 -24.00
CA VAL A 66 -9.18 7.44 -22.79
C VAL A 66 -9.46 8.34 -21.60
N PHE A 67 -10.38 7.96 -20.73
CA PHE A 67 -10.71 8.74 -19.55
C PHE A 67 -9.56 8.80 -18.56
N LYS A 68 -9.44 9.93 -17.85
CA LYS A 68 -8.49 10.08 -16.75
C LYS A 68 -8.79 9.07 -15.66
N GLY A 69 -7.76 8.54 -15.03
CA GLY A 69 -7.91 7.52 -13.99
C GLY A 69 -8.06 6.10 -14.51
N LYS A 70 -7.99 5.90 -15.82
CA LYS A 70 -8.01 4.56 -16.40
C LYS A 70 -6.83 3.73 -15.89
N LYS A 71 -7.12 2.55 -15.38
CA LYS A 71 -6.11 1.67 -14.79
C LYS A 71 -5.21 1.08 -15.85
N MET A 72 -3.95 1.45 -15.80
CA MET A 72 -2.92 1.04 -16.75
C MET A 72 -1.66 0.63 -16.02
N ALA A 73 -0.70 0.05 -16.73
CA ALA A 73 0.63 -0.22 -16.21
C ALA A 73 1.31 1.08 -15.76
N GLY A 74 2.18 0.98 -14.79
CA GLY A 74 2.93 2.13 -14.31
C GLY A 74 3.67 1.86 -13.02
N HIS A 75 4.15 2.90 -12.39
CA HIS A 75 4.86 2.82 -11.12
C HIS A 75 3.95 2.27 -10.02
N MET A 76 4.44 1.29 -9.30
CA MET A 76 3.74 0.67 -8.18
C MET A 76 4.57 0.78 -6.91
N GLY A 77 3.91 1.07 -5.80
CA GLY A 77 4.58 1.22 -4.52
C GLY A 77 5.34 2.53 -4.40
N ASP A 78 6.20 2.62 -3.41
CA ASP A 78 6.99 3.81 -3.08
C ASP A 78 6.12 5.06 -2.93
N GLU A 79 4.98 4.90 -2.30
CA GLU A 79 4.03 5.97 -2.04
C GLU A 79 3.61 5.98 -0.57
N ARG A 80 3.16 7.13 -0.12
CA ARG A 80 2.70 7.29 1.26
C ARG A 80 1.40 6.54 1.46
N VAL A 81 1.39 5.60 2.40
CA VAL A 81 0.20 4.84 2.79
C VAL A 81 -0.02 4.90 4.29
N THR A 82 -1.28 4.88 4.68
CA THR A 82 -1.69 4.85 6.08
C THR A 82 -2.54 3.61 6.32
N VAL A 83 -2.15 2.83 7.32
CA VAL A 83 -2.95 1.71 7.81
C VAL A 83 -3.68 2.18 9.06
N GLN A 84 -5.00 2.15 9.05
CA GLN A 84 -5.83 2.68 10.11
C GLN A 84 -6.20 1.62 11.14
N THR A 85 -6.38 2.07 12.38
CA THR A 85 -6.99 1.29 13.46
C THR A 85 -6.22 0.00 13.78
N LEU A 86 -4.92 0.11 13.94
CA LEU A 86 -4.09 -0.98 14.42
C LEU A 86 -4.01 -0.96 15.94
N GLU A 87 -3.97 -2.14 16.53
CA GLU A 87 -3.89 -2.27 18.00
C GLU A 87 -2.45 -2.31 18.46
N VAL A 88 -2.13 -1.51 19.48
CA VAL A 88 -0.85 -1.57 20.17
C VAL A 88 -0.92 -2.70 21.20
N VAL A 89 -0.11 -3.73 21.02
CA VAL A 89 -0.09 -4.89 21.90
C VAL A 89 0.74 -4.61 23.16
N ARG A 90 1.89 -3.97 23.00
CA ARG A 90 2.82 -3.72 24.08
C ARG A 90 3.69 -2.51 23.77
N VAL A 91 4.01 -1.75 24.81
CA VAL A 91 4.97 -0.65 24.77
C VAL A 91 6.13 -0.99 25.70
N ASP A 92 7.35 -1.00 25.18
CA ASP A 92 8.56 -1.21 25.94
C ASP A 92 9.39 0.08 25.91
N VAL A 93 9.27 0.88 26.97
CA VAL A 93 9.93 2.18 27.05
C VAL A 93 11.44 2.04 27.17
N GLU A 94 11.92 1.01 27.85
CA GLU A 94 13.36 0.79 28.08
C GLU A 94 14.09 0.50 26.77
N ARG A 95 13.47 -0.25 25.87
CA ARG A 95 14.02 -0.60 24.57
C ARG A 95 13.58 0.30 23.46
N ASN A 96 12.70 1.27 23.74
CA ASN A 96 12.05 2.10 22.72
C ASN A 96 11.35 1.27 21.65
N LEU A 97 10.62 0.24 22.07
CA LEU A 97 9.89 -0.65 21.16
C LEU A 97 8.39 -0.46 21.31
N LEU A 98 7.72 -0.53 20.18
CA LEU A 98 6.27 -0.50 20.10
C LEU A 98 5.84 -1.72 19.28
N LEU A 99 5.09 -2.62 19.93
CA LEU A 99 4.58 -3.82 19.26
C LEU A 99 3.15 -3.56 18.78
N ILE A 100 2.95 -3.58 17.48
CA ILE A 100 1.67 -3.32 16.86
C ILE A 100 1.21 -4.59 16.13
N LYS A 101 -0.05 -4.96 16.39
CA LYS A 101 -0.66 -6.11 15.71
C LYS A 101 -1.08 -5.72 14.30
N GLY A 102 -0.60 -6.45 13.32
CA GLY A 102 -0.97 -6.26 11.92
C GLY A 102 0.20 -5.83 11.03
N ALA A 103 -0.12 -5.47 9.81
CA ALA A 103 0.87 -5.07 8.82
C ALA A 103 1.18 -3.58 8.92
N ILE A 104 2.45 -3.24 8.73
CA ILE A 104 2.95 -1.87 8.75
C ILE A 104 3.54 -1.56 7.38
N PRO A 105 3.29 -0.36 6.82
CA PRO A 105 3.83 -0.03 5.50
C PRO A 105 5.35 0.08 5.50
N GLY A 106 5.95 -0.32 4.39
CA GLY A 106 7.37 -0.16 4.13
C GLY A 106 8.21 -1.40 4.36
N ALA A 107 9.48 -1.28 4.04
CA ALA A 107 10.48 -2.32 4.24
C ALA A 107 10.96 -2.35 5.70
N PRO A 108 11.55 -3.46 6.16
CA PRO A 108 12.20 -3.49 7.46
C PRO A 108 13.27 -2.39 7.58
N GLY A 109 13.25 -1.65 8.69
CA GLY A 109 14.14 -0.52 8.91
C GLY A 109 13.66 0.82 8.38
N ALA A 110 12.55 0.86 7.66
CA ALA A 110 11.96 2.11 7.21
C ALA A 110 11.31 2.88 8.36
N ASP A 111 11.27 4.20 8.23
CA ASP A 111 10.61 5.06 9.21
C ASP A 111 9.10 5.09 9.01
N VAL A 112 8.37 5.16 10.11
CA VAL A 112 6.92 5.29 10.08
C VAL A 112 6.47 6.35 11.08
N ILE A 113 5.30 6.91 10.84
CA ILE A 113 4.66 7.86 11.76
C ILE A 113 3.48 7.16 12.41
N VAL A 114 3.46 7.13 13.74
CA VAL A 114 2.36 6.53 14.50
C VAL A 114 1.57 7.64 15.16
N ARG A 115 0.27 7.63 14.96
CA ARG A 115 -0.66 8.60 15.54
C ARG A 115 -1.83 7.88 16.21
N PRO A 116 -2.47 8.50 17.22
CA PRO A 116 -3.73 7.96 17.73
C PRO A 116 -4.75 7.82 16.59
N ALA A 117 -5.52 6.72 16.62
CA ALA A 117 -6.51 6.46 15.58
C ALA A 117 -7.66 7.47 15.64
N GLU A 118 -8.05 7.99 14.48
CA GLU A 118 -9.16 8.92 14.38
C GLU A 118 -10.52 8.20 14.42
N LYS A 119 -10.56 6.95 13.94
CA LYS A 119 -11.79 6.18 13.79
C LYS A 119 -11.97 5.08 14.83
N ALA A 120 -11.21 5.11 15.87
CA ALA A 120 -11.29 4.06 16.89
C ALA A 120 -12.44 4.30 17.88
#